data_9ffccc83c8d7611abe3635b9bc0a61ee
#
_entry.id   9ffccc83c8d7611abe3635b9bc0a61ee
#
_cell.length_a   1.000
_cell.length_b   1.000
_cell.length_c   1.000
_cell.angle_alpha   90.00
_cell.angle_beta   90.00
_cell.angle_gamma   90.00
#
_symmetry.space_group_name_H-M   'P 1'
#
loop_
_entity.id
_entity.type
_entity.pdbx_description
1 polymer ?
#
loop_
_entity_poly.entity_id
_entity_poly.type
_entity_poly.pdbx_seq_one_letter_code
_entity_poly.pdbx_strand_id
1 'polypeptide(L)' 'MKPARPLLMDDADLVRVLKALADPKRFRMVQEVAQAGELSCGQVGACFGLSQPTISHHLKILCDAGVLRVREEG' A
#
# COMPACT_ATOMS: atom_id res chain seq x y z
N MET A 1 -9.92 34.47 -6.43
CA MET A 1 -9.59 33.24 -5.71
C MET A 1 -9.46 32.08 -6.70
N LYS A 2 -8.38 31.33 -6.63
CA LYS A 2 -8.17 30.21 -7.55
C LYS A 2 -9.06 29.04 -7.16
N PRO A 3 -9.66 28.34 -8.14
CA PRO A 3 -10.47 27.18 -7.82
C PRO A 3 -9.59 26.04 -7.26
N ALA A 4 -10.12 25.32 -6.29
CA ALA A 4 -9.48 24.11 -5.80
C ALA A 4 -9.74 22.98 -6.81
N ARG A 5 -8.73 22.15 -7.04
CA ARG A 5 -8.83 21.01 -7.95
C ARG A 5 -8.31 19.77 -7.28
N PRO A 6 -8.95 18.62 -7.50
CA PRO A 6 -8.36 17.37 -7.08
C PRO A 6 -7.06 17.13 -7.85
N LEU A 7 -6.10 16.40 -7.29
CA LEU A 7 -4.85 16.15 -7.97
C LEU A 7 -5.07 15.25 -9.18
N LEU A 8 -4.72 14.02 -9.17
CA LEU A 8 -4.72 13.20 -10.38
C LEU A 8 -5.60 11.96 -10.27
N MET A 9 -6.46 11.89 -9.27
CA MET A 9 -7.29 10.72 -9.04
C MET A 9 -8.75 11.13 -9.09
N ASP A 10 -9.61 10.28 -9.64
CA ASP A 10 -11.03 10.46 -9.47
C ASP A 10 -11.46 10.05 -8.05
N ASP A 11 -12.70 10.33 -7.70
CA ASP A 11 -13.19 10.07 -6.34
C ASP A 11 -13.18 8.57 -6.00
N ALA A 12 -13.50 7.71 -6.96
CA ALA A 12 -13.51 6.28 -6.73
C ALA A 12 -12.12 5.75 -6.43
N ASP A 13 -11.11 6.21 -7.17
CA ASP A 13 -9.72 5.83 -6.94
C ASP A 13 -9.22 6.34 -5.59
N LEU A 14 -9.54 7.59 -5.25
CA LEU A 14 -9.15 8.17 -3.97
C LEU A 14 -9.78 7.41 -2.81
N VAL A 15 -11.06 7.09 -2.88
CA VAL A 15 -11.74 6.32 -1.84
C VAL A 15 -11.09 4.94 -1.68
N ARG A 16 -10.71 4.30 -2.78
CA ARG A 16 -10.03 3.01 -2.74
C ARG A 16 -8.70 3.10 -2.01
N VAL A 17 -7.92 4.15 -2.28
CA VAL A 17 -6.65 4.40 -1.57
C VAL A 17 -6.91 4.61 -0.08
N LEU A 18 -7.88 5.43 0.26
CA LEU A 18 -8.19 5.72 1.67
C LEU A 18 -8.63 4.47 2.41
N LYS A 19 -9.45 3.62 1.79
CA LYS A 19 -9.86 2.35 2.39
C LYS A 19 -8.68 1.40 2.58
N ALA A 20 -7.78 1.34 1.61
CA ALA A 20 -6.60 0.49 1.73
C ALA A 20 -5.70 0.92 2.88
N LEU A 21 -5.58 2.23 3.13
CA LEU A 21 -4.74 2.79 4.18
C LEU A 21 -5.45 2.86 5.55
N ALA A 22 -6.75 2.62 5.61
CA ALA A 22 -7.50 2.73 6.86
C ALA A 22 -7.21 1.59 7.85
N ASP A 23 -6.62 0.51 7.40
CA ASP A 23 -6.19 -0.56 8.29
C ASP A 23 -4.82 -0.24 8.89
N PRO A 24 -4.65 -0.30 10.23
CA PRO A 24 -3.37 0.06 10.86
C PRO A 24 -2.18 -0.74 10.36
N LYS A 25 -2.36 -2.02 10.09
CA LYS A 25 -1.27 -2.88 9.60
C LYS A 25 -0.86 -2.49 8.18
N ARG A 26 -1.83 -2.24 7.32
CA ARG A 26 -1.53 -1.80 5.95
C ARG A 26 -0.86 -0.44 5.93
N PHE A 27 -1.34 0.49 6.75
CA PHE A 27 -0.70 1.81 6.88
C PHE A 27 0.75 1.67 7.31
N ARG A 28 1.02 0.81 8.30
CA ARG A 28 2.37 0.57 8.78
C ARG A 28 3.25 -0.08 7.71
N MET A 29 2.71 -1.00 6.94
CA MET A 29 3.44 -1.62 5.83
C MET A 29 3.89 -0.59 4.81
N VAL A 30 3.03 0.35 4.45
CA VAL A 30 3.38 1.41 3.51
C VAL A 30 4.48 2.30 4.08
N GLN A 31 4.40 2.64 5.37
CA GLN A 31 5.45 3.43 6.02
C GLN A 31 6.81 2.73 5.98
N GLU A 32 6.82 1.43 6.28
CA GLU A 32 8.08 0.65 6.25
C GLU A 32 8.66 0.57 4.85
N VAL A 33 7.82 0.33 3.84
CA VAL A 33 8.28 0.28 2.45
C VAL A 33 8.81 1.66 2.03
N ALA A 34 8.12 2.73 2.41
CA ALA A 34 8.53 4.09 2.05
C ALA A 34 9.89 4.44 2.66
N GLN A 35 10.15 4.04 3.90
CA GLN A 35 11.42 4.29 4.55
C GLN A 35 12.57 3.50 3.94
N ALA A 36 12.29 2.25 3.58
CA ALA A 36 13.32 1.38 2.99
C ALA A 36 13.53 1.63 1.49
N GLY A 37 12.55 2.28 0.85
CA GLY A 37 12.53 2.43 -0.60
C GLY A 37 11.94 1.23 -1.29
N GLU A 38 12.27 0.02 -0.86
CA GLU A 38 11.77 -1.22 -1.42
C GLU A 38 11.97 -2.34 -0.41
N LEU A 39 10.97 -3.20 -0.26
CA LEU A 39 11.06 -4.39 0.60
C LEU A 39 10.49 -5.60 -0.15
N SER A 40 11.09 -6.77 0.06
CA SER A 40 10.53 -8.03 -0.41
C SER A 40 9.35 -8.44 0.47
N CYS A 41 8.50 -9.34 -0.04
CA CYS A 41 7.40 -9.90 0.75
C CYS A 41 7.92 -10.61 2.02
N GLY A 42 9.05 -11.31 1.91
CA GLY A 42 9.66 -11.93 3.06
C GLY A 42 10.13 -10.94 4.10
N GLN A 43 10.70 -9.82 3.68
CA GLN A 43 11.12 -8.76 4.59
C GLN A 43 9.92 -8.11 5.29
N VAL A 44 8.83 -7.87 4.57
CA VAL A 44 7.60 -7.37 5.16
C VAL A 44 7.07 -8.36 6.20
N GLY A 45 7.04 -9.64 5.87
CA GLY A 45 6.60 -10.68 6.80
C GLY A 45 7.43 -10.71 8.08
N ALA A 46 8.75 -10.60 7.95
CA ALA A 46 9.65 -10.56 9.09
C ALA A 46 9.38 -9.34 9.99
N CYS A 47 9.09 -8.19 9.39
CA CYS A 47 8.81 -6.96 10.15
C CYS A 47 7.52 -7.06 10.97
N PHE A 48 6.50 -7.75 10.45
CA PHE A 48 5.17 -7.73 11.05
C PHE A 48 4.80 -9.01 11.78
N GLY A 49 5.58 -10.07 11.64
CA GLY A 49 5.29 -11.34 12.30
C GLY A 49 3.97 -11.99 11.84
N LEU A 50 3.54 -11.71 10.63
CA LEU A 50 2.31 -12.22 10.05
C LEU A 50 2.61 -13.40 9.13
N SER A 51 1.63 -14.29 8.94
CA SER A 51 1.76 -15.40 8.02
C SER A 51 1.82 -14.89 6.56
N GLN A 52 2.44 -15.68 5.68
CA GLN A 52 2.55 -15.33 4.27
C GLN A 52 1.18 -15.07 3.61
N PRO A 53 0.14 -15.90 3.82
CA PRO A 53 -1.16 -15.60 3.25
C PRO A 53 -1.74 -14.26 3.72
N THR A 54 -1.52 -13.91 4.99
CA THR A 54 -1.99 -12.63 5.53
C THR A 54 -1.24 -11.46 4.91
N ILE A 55 0.08 -11.57 4.80
CA ILE A 55 0.92 -10.55 4.14
C ILE A 55 0.49 -10.39 2.68
N SER A 56 0.33 -11.49 1.96
CA SER A 56 -0.08 -11.46 0.55
C SER A 56 -1.43 -10.79 0.38
N HIS A 57 -2.37 -11.03 1.30
CA HIS A 57 -3.69 -10.42 1.26
C HIS A 57 -3.59 -8.89 1.43
N HIS A 58 -2.83 -8.43 2.41
CA HIS A 58 -2.64 -7.00 2.63
C HIS A 58 -1.94 -6.33 1.45
N LEU A 59 -0.89 -6.96 0.92
CA LEU A 59 -0.16 -6.42 -0.21
C LEU A 59 -1.02 -6.36 -1.46
N LYS A 60 -1.88 -7.37 -1.68
CA LYS A 60 -2.81 -7.35 -2.81
C LYS A 60 -3.76 -6.15 -2.74
N ILE A 61 -4.33 -5.88 -1.56
CA ILE A 61 -5.22 -4.73 -1.37
C ILE A 61 -4.48 -3.42 -1.69
N LEU A 62 -3.26 -3.27 -1.18
CA LEU A 62 -2.46 -2.07 -1.39
C LEU A 62 -2.06 -1.90 -2.87
N CYS A 63 -1.72 -2.98 -3.54
CA CYS A 63 -1.38 -2.94 -4.96
C CYS A 63 -2.60 -2.66 -5.83
N ASP A 64 -3.74 -3.28 -5.54
CA ASP A 64 -4.98 -3.05 -6.27
C ASP A 64 -5.45 -1.60 -6.14
N ALA A 65 -5.18 -0.97 -5.01
CA ALA A 65 -5.50 0.45 -4.78
C ALA A 65 -4.48 1.40 -5.40
N GLY A 66 -3.37 0.89 -5.91
CA GLY A 66 -2.32 1.71 -6.51
C GLY A 66 -1.38 2.37 -5.50
N VAL A 67 -1.42 1.95 -4.23
CA VAL A 67 -0.54 2.50 -3.19
C VAL A 67 0.87 1.93 -3.29
N LEU A 68 0.98 0.66 -3.61
CA LEU A 68 2.25 -0.03 -3.77
C LEU A 68 2.33 -0.66 -5.16
N ARG A 69 3.55 -0.90 -5.59
CA ARG A 69 3.82 -1.63 -6.82
C ARG A 69 4.76 -2.80 -6.48
N VAL A 70 4.41 -3.98 -6.97
CA VAL A 70 5.30 -5.13 -6.85
C VAL A 70 6.17 -5.17 -8.09
N ARG A 71 7.49 -5.22 -7.89
CA ARG A 71 8.43 -5.42 -8.98
C ARG A 71 8.67 -6.91 -9.13
N GLU A 72 8.37 -7.42 -10.31
CA GLU A 72 8.65 -8.82 -10.62
C GLU A 72 10.12 -8.96 -11.02
N GLU A 73 10.82 -9.83 -10.31
CA GLU A 73 12.17 -10.25 -10.70
C GLU A 73 12.02 -11.59 -11.40
N GLY A 74 12.23 -11.56 -12.67
CA GLY A 74 12.09 -12.71 -13.54
C GLY A 74 13.12 -13.79 -13.33
#